data_4fa544e39d1fa74cf1ef1b7d4acbb5f4
#
_entry.id   4fa544e39d1fa74cf1ef1b7d4acbb5f4
#
_cell.length_a   1.000
_cell.length_b   1.000
_cell.length_c   1.000
_cell.angle_alpha   90.00
_cell.angle_beta   90.00
_cell.angle_gamma   90.00
#
_symmetry.space_group_name_H-M   'P 1'
#
loop_
_entity.id
_entity.type
_entity.pdbx_description
1 polymer ?
#
loop_
_entity_poly.entity_id
_entity_poly.type
_entity_poly.pdbx_seq_one_letter_code
_entity_poly.pdbx_strand_id
1 'polypeptide(L)'
;MDHIPTVDGFYVDLGMQCVDCHFAQDGHGDGFLKNEVMAAVEIQCQDCHGTADAYPLARTTGPAASKIGKYLTHIRNPDGKKRFEWVGDTLIQRSATTPGLEWKMSLLKDISAKPSDAYNAKADRAHTMSRDTATLRYGAEVPLEERAHGEDKMLCYTCHSSWTTSCGGCHLPIQANWRTERHKYE
;
A
#
# COMPACT_ATOMS: atom_id res chain seq x y z
N MET A 1 7.95 -19.77 5.06
CA MET A 1 7.68 -18.61 4.18
C MET A 1 6.40 -17.99 4.71
N ASP A 2 6.53 -16.95 5.52
CA ASP A 2 5.36 -16.24 6.02
C ASP A 2 4.78 -15.48 4.84
N HIS A 3 3.56 -15.81 4.47
CA HIS A 3 2.82 -15.11 3.43
C HIS A 3 2.80 -13.61 3.74
N ILE A 4 3.30 -12.81 2.82
CA ILE A 4 2.92 -11.39 2.79
C ILE A 4 1.41 -11.42 2.54
N PRO A 5 0.58 -10.87 3.45
CA PRO A 5 -0.85 -10.84 3.22
C PRO A 5 -1.11 -10.13 1.89
N THR A 6 -1.69 -10.84 0.96
CA THR A 6 -2.08 -10.24 -0.32
C THR A 6 -3.31 -9.39 -0.10
N VAL A 7 -3.36 -8.23 -0.73
CA VAL A 7 -4.42 -7.23 -0.52
C VAL A 7 -5.82 -7.84 -0.66
N ASP A 8 -6.02 -8.75 -1.61
CA ASP A 8 -7.35 -9.29 -1.92
C ASP A 8 -7.83 -10.36 -0.93
N GLY A 9 -6.95 -11.23 -0.41
CA GLY A 9 -7.35 -12.25 0.57
C GLY A 9 -7.52 -11.66 1.97
N PHE A 10 -6.56 -10.86 2.41
CA PHE A 10 -6.53 -10.35 3.78
C PHE A 10 -7.68 -9.38 4.08
N TYR A 11 -8.01 -8.47 3.16
CA TYR A 11 -9.08 -7.50 3.40
C TYR A 11 -10.48 -8.12 3.30
N VAL A 12 -10.69 -9.04 2.38
CA VAL A 12 -11.97 -9.76 2.26
C VAL A 12 -12.20 -10.64 3.48
N ASP A 13 -11.17 -11.32 3.98
CA ASP A 13 -11.25 -12.14 5.19
C ASP A 13 -11.56 -11.32 6.45
N LEU A 14 -11.15 -10.05 6.46
CA LEU A 14 -11.50 -9.08 7.52
C LEU A 14 -12.88 -8.44 7.32
N GLY A 15 -13.61 -8.78 6.26
CA GLY A 15 -14.92 -8.22 5.93
C GLY A 15 -14.89 -6.83 5.29
N MET A 16 -13.72 -6.39 4.79
CA MET A 16 -13.60 -5.12 4.08
C MET A 16 -14.22 -5.23 2.69
N GLN A 17 -14.96 -4.20 2.29
CA GLN A 17 -15.63 -4.11 0.98
C GLN A 17 -14.94 -3.03 0.11
N CYS A 18 -15.14 -3.11 -1.20
CA CYS A 18 -14.54 -2.14 -2.14
C CYS A 18 -14.84 -0.68 -1.76
N VAL A 19 -16.05 -0.39 -1.29
CA VAL A 19 -16.48 0.95 -0.88
C VAL A 19 -15.80 1.45 0.40
N ASP A 20 -15.12 0.60 1.15
CA ASP A 20 -14.37 1.01 2.33
C ASP A 20 -13.10 1.79 1.94
N CYS A 21 -12.55 1.50 0.74
CA CYS A 21 -11.40 2.20 0.17
C CYS A 21 -11.77 3.06 -1.04
N HIS A 22 -12.71 2.60 -1.90
CA HIS A 22 -13.10 3.31 -3.10
C HIS A 22 -14.31 4.22 -2.85
N PHE A 23 -14.20 5.47 -3.29
CA PHE A 23 -15.27 6.45 -3.16
C PHE A 23 -16.15 6.49 -4.42
N ALA A 24 -17.32 7.13 -4.31
CA ALA A 24 -18.29 7.20 -5.40
C ALA A 24 -17.67 7.71 -6.72
N GLN A 25 -16.70 8.61 -6.64
CA GLN A 25 -16.02 9.17 -7.81
C GLN A 25 -15.23 8.11 -8.59
N ASP A 26 -14.63 7.13 -7.93
CA ASP A 26 -13.90 6.05 -8.59
C ASP A 26 -14.84 5.16 -9.42
N GLY A 27 -16.09 4.96 -8.93
CA GLY A 27 -17.09 4.14 -9.61
C GLY A 27 -17.96 4.90 -10.59
N HIS A 28 -18.28 6.18 -10.30
CA HIS A 28 -19.18 7.00 -11.11
C HIS A 28 -18.46 8.01 -12.01
N GLY A 29 -17.13 8.13 -11.84
CA GLY A 29 -16.30 9.04 -12.60
C GLY A 29 -16.38 10.50 -12.13
N ASP A 30 -15.47 11.29 -12.63
CA ASP A 30 -15.32 12.73 -12.38
C ASP A 30 -15.67 13.59 -13.60
N GLY A 31 -16.25 12.97 -14.62
CA GLY A 31 -16.59 13.60 -15.91
C GLY A 31 -15.45 13.62 -16.92
N PHE A 32 -14.27 13.07 -16.58
CA PHE A 32 -13.14 12.98 -17.49
C PHE A 32 -12.88 11.54 -17.92
N LEU A 33 -12.47 11.38 -19.17
CA LEU A 33 -12.00 10.10 -19.68
C LEU A 33 -10.57 9.88 -19.18
N LYS A 34 -10.34 8.69 -18.62
CA LYS A 34 -9.02 8.26 -18.17
C LYS A 34 -8.46 7.22 -19.14
N ASN A 35 -7.17 7.29 -19.41
CA ASN A 35 -6.50 6.33 -20.31
C ASN A 35 -6.23 4.98 -19.62
N GLU A 36 -6.25 4.95 -18.31
CA GLU A 36 -6.02 3.73 -17.54
C GLU A 36 -6.78 3.78 -16.21
N VAL A 37 -7.08 2.61 -15.68
CA VAL A 37 -7.88 2.47 -14.45
C VAL A 37 -7.23 3.18 -13.27
N MET A 38 -5.92 3.09 -13.15
CA MET A 38 -5.18 3.74 -12.06
C MET A 38 -5.33 5.26 -12.06
N ALA A 39 -5.42 5.87 -13.23
CA ALA A 39 -5.63 7.32 -13.35
C ALA A 39 -7.01 7.78 -12.86
N ALA A 40 -7.94 6.85 -12.64
CA ALA A 40 -9.28 7.13 -12.15
C ALA A 40 -9.43 7.01 -10.62
N VAL A 41 -8.40 6.56 -9.90
CA VAL A 41 -8.47 6.29 -8.46
C VAL A 41 -8.07 7.51 -7.64
N GLU A 42 -8.90 7.85 -6.65
CA GLU A 42 -8.74 9.02 -5.77
C GLU A 42 -7.81 8.76 -4.58
N ILE A 43 -7.80 7.50 -4.09
CA ILE A 43 -7.07 7.10 -2.90
C ILE A 43 -5.80 6.34 -3.23
N GLN A 44 -4.79 6.48 -2.38
CA GLN A 44 -3.60 5.63 -2.38
C GLN A 44 -3.42 4.95 -1.03
N CYS A 45 -2.69 3.85 -0.99
CA CYS A 45 -2.42 3.11 0.25
C CYS A 45 -1.79 4.01 1.32
N GLN A 46 -0.87 4.86 0.92
CA GLN A 46 -0.18 5.81 1.81
C GLN A 46 -1.11 6.84 2.46
N ASP A 47 -2.31 7.08 1.91
CA ASP A 47 -3.27 8.03 2.49
C ASP A 47 -3.80 7.56 3.85
N CYS A 48 -3.80 6.25 4.08
CA CYS A 48 -4.19 5.61 5.33
C CYS A 48 -3.03 4.95 6.08
N HIS A 49 -2.05 4.41 5.37
CA HIS A 49 -0.93 3.65 5.96
C HIS A 49 0.32 4.51 6.19
N GLY A 50 0.41 5.68 5.55
CA GLY A 50 1.61 6.51 5.55
C GLY A 50 2.73 5.92 4.72
N THR A 51 3.94 6.33 5.03
CA THR A 51 5.19 5.85 4.45
C THR A 51 6.11 5.36 5.57
N ALA A 52 7.27 4.79 5.23
CA ALA A 52 8.27 4.40 6.24
C ALA A 52 8.76 5.59 7.07
N ASP A 53 8.69 6.81 6.52
CA ASP A 53 9.22 8.03 7.17
C ASP A 53 8.14 8.92 7.77
N ALA A 54 6.87 8.80 7.33
CA ALA A 54 5.81 9.73 7.70
C ALA A 54 4.47 9.03 7.99
N TYR A 55 3.75 9.55 9.00
CA TYR A 55 2.37 9.16 9.24
C TYR A 55 1.44 9.65 8.13
N PRO A 56 0.30 8.97 7.88
CA PRO A 56 -0.63 9.36 6.85
C PRO A 56 -1.28 10.72 7.17
N LEU A 57 -1.47 11.52 6.14
CA LEU A 57 -2.24 12.77 6.27
C LEU A 57 -3.75 12.54 6.36
N ALA A 58 -4.21 11.29 6.21
CA ALA A 58 -5.61 10.91 6.11
C ALA A 58 -6.36 11.78 5.07
N ARG A 59 -5.75 11.92 3.89
CA ARG A 59 -6.22 12.75 2.79
C ARG A 59 -5.86 12.10 1.46
N THR A 60 -6.81 12.07 0.52
CA THR A 60 -6.61 11.44 -0.78
C THR A 60 -5.53 12.15 -1.60
N THR A 61 -4.62 11.36 -2.20
CA THR A 61 -3.50 11.83 -3.02
C THR A 61 -3.39 11.08 -4.35
N GLY A 62 -4.37 10.23 -4.67
CA GLY A 62 -4.36 9.47 -5.91
C GLY A 62 -4.48 10.34 -7.16
N PRO A 63 -4.27 9.77 -8.34
CA PRO A 63 -4.26 10.51 -9.60
C PRO A 63 -5.57 11.27 -9.92
N ALA A 64 -6.71 10.74 -9.45
CA ALA A 64 -8.02 11.40 -9.61
C ALA A 64 -8.38 12.33 -8.44
N ALA A 65 -7.54 12.43 -7.41
CA ALA A 65 -7.80 13.34 -6.31
C ALA A 65 -7.75 14.81 -6.79
N SER A 66 -8.57 15.65 -6.19
CA SER A 66 -8.45 17.08 -6.39
C SER A 66 -7.10 17.59 -5.85
N LYS A 67 -6.67 18.78 -6.26
CA LYS A 67 -5.41 19.37 -5.76
C LYS A 67 -5.31 19.43 -4.23
N ILE A 68 -6.45 19.61 -3.56
CA ILE A 68 -6.52 19.66 -2.09
C ILE A 68 -6.65 18.27 -1.51
N GLY A 69 -7.15 17.29 -2.28
CA GLY A 69 -7.55 15.97 -1.79
C GLY A 69 -8.85 16.02 -0.97
N LYS A 70 -9.34 14.85 -0.62
CA LYS A 70 -10.49 14.67 0.26
C LYS A 70 -9.99 14.26 1.64
N TYR A 71 -10.36 15.01 2.67
CA TYR A 71 -10.02 14.65 4.05
C TYR A 71 -10.82 13.43 4.48
N LEU A 72 -10.15 12.31 4.70
CA LEU A 72 -10.78 11.04 5.08
C LEU A 72 -11.51 11.15 6.40
N THR A 73 -10.96 11.91 7.35
CA THR A 73 -11.56 12.14 8.68
C THR A 73 -12.86 12.95 8.65
N HIS A 74 -13.20 13.55 7.51
CA HIS A 74 -14.49 14.23 7.31
C HIS A 74 -15.57 13.31 6.73
N ILE A 75 -15.20 12.15 6.21
CA ILE A 75 -16.13 11.20 5.62
C ILE A 75 -16.94 10.54 6.74
N ARG A 76 -18.24 10.48 6.54
CA ARG A 76 -19.17 9.82 7.45
C ARG A 76 -19.87 8.66 6.77
N ASN A 77 -20.13 7.64 7.55
CA ASN A 77 -20.97 6.52 7.17
C ASN A 77 -22.46 6.89 7.27
N PRO A 78 -23.37 6.09 6.69
CA PRO A 78 -24.83 6.34 6.76
C PRO A 78 -25.37 6.46 8.20
N ASP A 79 -24.71 5.83 9.17
CA ASP A 79 -25.05 5.91 10.60
C ASP A 79 -24.55 7.22 11.28
N GLY A 80 -23.94 8.12 10.51
CA GLY A 80 -23.42 9.41 10.97
C GLY A 80 -22.04 9.35 11.62
N LYS A 81 -21.50 8.16 11.89
CA LYS A 81 -20.15 8.02 12.47
C LYS A 81 -19.07 8.36 11.42
N LYS A 82 -17.95 8.87 11.90
CA LYS A 82 -16.78 9.08 11.05
C LYS A 82 -16.30 7.74 10.51
N ARG A 83 -16.05 7.67 9.18
CA ARG A 83 -15.49 6.47 8.56
C ARG A 83 -14.02 6.29 8.96
N PHE A 84 -13.27 7.40 9.01
CA PHE A 84 -11.88 7.42 9.45
C PHE A 84 -11.72 8.37 10.62
N GLU A 85 -11.06 7.92 11.67
CA GLU A 85 -10.92 8.73 12.91
C GLU A 85 -9.60 8.42 13.60
N TRP A 86 -8.89 9.46 13.97
CA TRP A 86 -7.76 9.33 14.88
C TRP A 86 -8.26 9.22 16.32
N VAL A 87 -7.87 8.13 16.99
CA VAL A 87 -8.13 7.90 18.42
C VAL A 87 -6.75 7.77 19.07
N GLY A 88 -6.29 8.85 19.68
CA GLY A 88 -4.89 8.98 20.08
C GLY A 88 -3.99 8.85 18.84
N ASP A 89 -3.03 7.96 18.89
CA ASP A 89 -2.07 7.71 17.81
C ASP A 89 -2.53 6.62 16.84
N THR A 90 -3.77 6.11 16.98
CA THR A 90 -4.31 5.05 16.15
C THR A 90 -5.32 5.61 15.15
N LEU A 91 -5.13 5.34 13.86
CA LEU A 91 -6.13 5.60 12.83
C LEU A 91 -7.10 4.42 12.78
N ILE A 92 -8.38 4.69 13.05
CA ILE A 92 -9.47 3.72 12.95
C ILE A 92 -10.21 3.94 11.64
N GLN A 93 -10.48 2.86 10.92
CA GLN A 93 -11.42 2.85 9.81
C GLN A 93 -12.65 2.04 10.19
N ARG A 94 -13.86 2.56 9.89
CA ARG A 94 -15.13 1.85 10.08
C ARG A 94 -15.71 1.46 8.74
N SER A 95 -16.25 0.24 8.67
CA SER A 95 -16.91 -0.24 7.45
C SER A 95 -18.06 0.68 7.04
N ALA A 96 -18.12 0.95 5.74
CA ALA A 96 -19.20 1.70 5.13
C ALA A 96 -20.49 0.91 5.04
N THR A 97 -20.39 -0.42 5.07
CA THR A 97 -21.51 -1.36 4.79
C THR A 97 -21.93 -2.16 6.00
N THR A 98 -21.00 -2.47 6.91
CA THR A 98 -21.25 -3.34 8.06
C THR A 98 -21.18 -2.55 9.35
N PRO A 99 -22.32 -2.19 9.95
CA PRO A 99 -22.34 -1.43 11.21
C PRO A 99 -21.58 -2.14 12.33
N GLY A 100 -20.74 -1.39 13.04
CA GLY A 100 -19.95 -1.90 14.17
C GLY A 100 -18.64 -2.60 13.77
N LEU A 101 -18.41 -2.88 12.51
CA LEU A 101 -17.12 -3.39 12.03
C LEU A 101 -16.13 -2.24 11.86
N GLU A 102 -14.98 -2.37 12.51
CA GLU A 102 -13.90 -1.39 12.42
C GLU A 102 -12.52 -2.05 12.46
N TRP A 103 -11.55 -1.37 11.89
CA TRP A 103 -10.16 -1.83 11.82
C TRP A 103 -9.21 -0.74 12.33
N LYS A 104 -8.17 -1.18 13.02
CA LYS A 104 -7.01 -0.35 13.32
C LYS A 104 -6.10 -0.37 12.09
N MET A 105 -5.78 0.80 11.57
CA MET A 105 -4.88 0.91 10.43
C MET A 105 -3.44 0.62 10.87
N SER A 106 -2.78 -0.26 10.15
CA SER A 106 -1.35 -0.51 10.32
C SER A 106 -0.57 0.66 9.74
N LEU A 107 0.15 1.39 10.59
CA LEU A 107 0.92 2.56 10.18
C LEU A 107 2.33 2.12 9.79
N LEU A 108 2.74 2.38 8.55
CA LEU A 108 3.99 1.88 8.01
C LEU A 108 5.20 2.40 8.78
N LYS A 109 5.15 3.64 9.24
CA LYS A 109 6.19 4.24 10.07
C LYS A 109 6.42 3.45 11.38
N ASP A 110 5.34 3.02 12.06
CA ASP A 110 5.43 2.24 13.29
C ASP A 110 5.95 0.82 13.01
N ILE A 111 5.60 0.26 11.86
CA ILE A 111 6.05 -1.07 11.45
C ILE A 111 7.51 -1.07 11.05
N SER A 112 8.01 0.02 10.45
CA SER A 112 9.35 0.10 9.88
C SER A 112 10.39 0.74 10.79
N ALA A 113 10.00 1.36 11.90
CA ALA A 113 10.94 2.09 12.77
C ALA A 113 10.83 1.68 14.25
N LYS A 114 11.96 1.68 14.93
CA LYS A 114 12.05 1.55 16.39
C LYS A 114 12.10 2.94 17.05
N PRO A 115 11.60 3.09 18.29
CA PRO A 115 10.89 2.07 19.06
C PRO A 115 9.40 2.05 18.71
N SER A 116 8.85 0.87 18.44
CA SER A 116 7.41 0.68 18.24
C SER A 116 7.02 -0.75 18.59
N ASP A 117 5.91 -0.94 19.29
CA ASP A 117 5.37 -2.27 19.59
C ASP A 117 4.89 -3.00 18.32
N ALA A 118 4.61 -2.25 17.26
CA ALA A 118 4.24 -2.78 15.94
C ALA A 118 5.45 -3.10 15.05
N TYR A 119 6.67 -2.83 15.51
CA TYR A 119 7.88 -3.00 14.69
C TYR A 119 8.01 -4.40 14.11
N ASN A 120 8.31 -4.45 12.82
CA ASN A 120 8.56 -5.68 12.08
C ASN A 120 9.86 -5.54 11.26
N ALA A 121 10.89 -6.28 11.66
CA ALA A 121 12.21 -6.22 11.01
C ALA A 121 12.19 -6.61 9.52
N LYS A 122 11.23 -7.44 9.08
CA LYS A 122 11.10 -7.80 7.66
C LYS A 122 10.53 -6.64 6.85
N ALA A 123 9.53 -5.94 7.41
CA ALA A 123 8.93 -4.76 6.80
C ALA A 123 9.94 -3.60 6.75
N ASP A 124 10.65 -3.35 7.86
CA ASP A 124 11.73 -2.35 7.90
C ASP A 124 12.74 -2.61 6.78
N ARG A 125 13.28 -3.82 6.70
CA ARG A 125 14.20 -4.19 5.63
C ARG A 125 13.59 -4.01 4.24
N ALA A 126 12.35 -4.45 4.02
CA ALA A 126 11.71 -4.36 2.72
C ALA A 126 11.54 -2.92 2.23
N HIS A 127 11.16 -2.00 3.13
CA HIS A 127 10.88 -0.61 2.78
C HIS A 127 12.11 0.30 2.82
N THR A 128 13.13 -0.03 3.61
CA THR A 128 14.26 0.87 3.88
C THR A 128 15.61 0.36 3.39
N MET A 129 15.67 -0.84 2.78
CA MET A 129 16.95 -1.40 2.33
C MET A 129 17.61 -0.54 1.25
N SER A 130 18.92 -0.37 1.40
CA SER A 130 19.74 0.31 0.40
C SER A 130 19.81 -0.51 -0.90
N ARG A 131 19.82 0.17 -2.04
CA ARG A 131 20.18 -0.43 -3.34
C ARG A 131 21.65 -0.78 -3.48
N ASP A 132 22.50 -0.31 -2.55
CA ASP A 132 23.91 -0.68 -2.50
C ASP A 132 24.04 -2.10 -1.92
N THR A 133 24.23 -3.07 -2.80
CA THR A 133 24.36 -4.47 -2.45
C THR A 133 25.66 -4.80 -1.69
N ALA A 134 26.64 -3.91 -1.71
CA ALA A 134 27.88 -4.12 -0.98
C ALA A 134 27.71 -3.91 0.53
N THR A 135 26.86 -2.98 0.93
CA THR A 135 26.66 -2.64 2.35
C THR A 135 25.41 -3.30 2.96
N LEU A 136 24.42 -3.62 2.16
CA LEU A 136 23.13 -4.22 2.59
C LEU A 136 22.50 -3.49 3.79
N ARG A 137 22.69 -2.18 3.88
CA ARG A 137 22.14 -1.34 4.95
C ARG A 137 20.62 -1.26 4.81
N TYR A 138 19.92 -1.14 5.91
CA TYR A 138 18.50 -0.81 5.99
C TYR A 138 18.22 -0.09 7.31
N GLY A 139 17.10 0.61 7.39
CA GLY A 139 16.70 1.38 8.55
C GLY A 139 16.50 2.86 8.21
N ALA A 140 16.14 3.64 9.22
CA ALA A 140 15.81 5.06 9.06
C ALA A 140 16.99 5.92 8.57
N GLU A 141 18.22 5.44 8.71
CA GLU A 141 19.43 6.11 8.24
C GLU A 141 19.66 5.99 6.74
N VAL A 142 18.89 5.14 6.03
CA VAL A 142 18.97 5.03 4.58
C VAL A 142 18.05 6.06 3.94
N PRO A 143 18.59 7.09 3.27
CA PRO A 143 17.78 8.11 2.61
C PRO A 143 16.85 7.51 1.56
N LEU A 144 15.69 8.12 1.33
CA LEU A 144 14.68 7.61 0.39
C LEU A 144 15.25 7.37 -1.01
N GLU A 145 16.06 8.29 -1.50
CA GLU A 145 16.71 8.20 -2.83
C GLU A 145 17.69 7.03 -2.96
N GLU A 146 18.24 6.54 -1.85
CA GLU A 146 19.14 5.39 -1.83
C GLU A 146 18.41 4.05 -1.65
N ARG A 147 17.13 4.06 -1.30
CA ARG A 147 16.36 2.83 -1.07
C ARG A 147 16.10 2.09 -2.38
N ALA A 148 16.18 0.77 -2.31
CA ALA A 148 15.87 -0.11 -3.44
C ALA A 148 14.38 -0.13 -3.77
N HIS A 149 13.53 -0.15 -2.74
CA HIS A 149 12.07 -0.26 -2.83
C HIS A 149 11.37 0.97 -2.22
N GLY A 150 11.96 2.15 -2.39
CA GLY A 150 11.38 3.39 -1.87
C GLY A 150 10.01 3.68 -2.48
N GLU A 151 9.14 4.31 -1.70
CA GLU A 151 7.77 4.67 -2.11
C GLU A 151 7.74 5.70 -3.26
N ASP A 152 8.86 6.33 -3.56
CA ASP A 152 9.07 7.20 -4.73
C ASP A 152 9.29 6.42 -6.03
N LYS A 153 9.61 5.12 -5.95
CA LYS A 153 9.97 4.25 -7.08
C LYS A 153 8.99 3.12 -7.32
N MET A 154 8.34 2.65 -6.26
CA MET A 154 7.48 1.48 -6.31
C MET A 154 6.13 1.77 -5.67
N LEU A 155 5.07 1.39 -6.33
CA LEU A 155 3.73 1.43 -5.77
C LEU A 155 3.53 0.26 -4.80
N CYS A 156 2.80 0.47 -3.73
CA CYS A 156 2.60 -0.52 -2.67
C CYS A 156 2.07 -1.85 -3.19
N TYR A 157 1.14 -1.83 -4.15
CA TYR A 157 0.58 -3.05 -4.73
C TYR A 157 1.57 -3.82 -5.62
N THR A 158 2.75 -3.28 -5.94
CA THR A 158 3.80 -4.05 -6.61
C THR A 158 4.23 -5.26 -5.77
N CYS A 159 4.23 -5.10 -4.44
CA CYS A 159 4.51 -6.18 -3.50
C CYS A 159 3.24 -6.75 -2.85
N HIS A 160 2.17 -5.95 -2.74
CA HIS A 160 0.95 -6.28 -2.00
C HIS A 160 -0.23 -6.68 -2.91
N SER A 161 0.02 -7.19 -4.11
CA SER A 161 -1.04 -7.75 -4.96
C SER A 161 -1.11 -9.27 -4.87
N SER A 162 -2.32 -9.83 -5.03
CA SER A 162 -2.59 -11.26 -4.80
C SER A 162 -1.95 -12.22 -5.81
N TRP A 163 -1.68 -11.74 -7.01
CA TRP A 163 -1.19 -12.61 -8.10
C TRP A 163 0.20 -12.26 -8.64
N THR A 164 0.87 -11.24 -8.13
CA THR A 164 2.15 -10.77 -8.69
C THR A 164 3.31 -10.74 -7.71
N THR A 165 3.17 -11.31 -6.53
CA THR A 165 4.23 -11.34 -5.53
C THR A 165 5.37 -12.30 -5.87
N SER A 166 5.81 -12.31 -7.11
CA SER A 166 7.04 -13.01 -7.46
C SER A 166 8.19 -12.00 -7.52
N CYS A 167 8.99 -11.96 -6.45
CA CYS A 167 10.25 -11.21 -6.45
C CYS A 167 11.13 -11.60 -7.66
N GLY A 168 10.99 -12.83 -8.15
CA GLY A 168 11.61 -13.31 -9.37
C GLY A 168 11.27 -12.48 -10.61
N GLY A 169 10.08 -11.89 -10.69
CA GLY A 169 9.70 -11.01 -11.80
C GLY A 169 10.56 -9.76 -11.93
N CYS A 170 11.11 -9.28 -10.83
CA CYS A 170 12.01 -8.12 -10.79
C CYS A 170 13.48 -8.50 -10.59
N HIS A 171 13.76 -9.56 -9.83
CA HIS A 171 15.11 -9.93 -9.44
C HIS A 171 15.75 -11.03 -10.29
N LEU A 172 14.97 -11.75 -11.09
CA LEU A 172 15.51 -12.72 -12.02
C LEU A 172 16.02 -12.00 -13.28
N PRO A 173 17.33 -12.04 -13.57
CA PRO A 173 17.84 -11.43 -14.80
C PRO A 173 17.31 -12.20 -16.00
N ILE A 174 16.54 -11.53 -16.84
CA ILE A 174 16.02 -12.11 -18.09
C ILE A 174 16.78 -11.49 -19.25
N GLN A 175 17.47 -12.32 -20.02
CA GLN A 175 18.08 -11.91 -21.27
C GLN A 175 17.35 -12.62 -22.43
N ALA A 176 16.74 -11.86 -23.30
CA ALA A 176 15.92 -12.38 -24.39
C ALA A 176 16.71 -13.26 -25.40
N ASN A 177 18.04 -13.14 -25.39
CA ASN A 177 18.95 -13.93 -26.24
C ASN A 177 19.51 -15.16 -25.51
N TRP A 178 19.14 -15.44 -24.29
CA TRP A 178 19.54 -16.68 -23.63
C TRP A 178 18.97 -17.89 -24.38
N ARG A 179 19.82 -18.83 -24.65
CA ARG A 179 19.46 -20.10 -25.26
C ARG A 179 19.88 -21.21 -24.33
N THR A 180 18.99 -22.16 -24.10
CA THR A 180 19.28 -23.43 -23.46
C THR A 180 19.28 -24.53 -24.51
N GLU A 181 19.95 -25.64 -24.20
CA GLU A 181 19.81 -26.83 -25.01
C GLU A 181 18.36 -27.28 -25.10
N ARG A 182 17.94 -27.71 -26.27
CA ARG A 182 16.59 -28.20 -26.48
C ARG A 182 16.48 -29.58 -25.82
N HIS A 183 15.80 -29.68 -24.71
CA HIS A 183 15.49 -30.97 -24.14
C HIS A 183 14.49 -31.68 -25.03
N LYS A 184 14.94 -32.74 -25.70
CA LYS A 184 14.05 -33.67 -26.35
C LYS A 184 13.54 -34.63 -25.29
N TYR A 185 12.26 -34.65 -25.07
CA TYR A 185 11.61 -35.74 -24.35
C TYR A 185 11.60 -36.92 -25.33
N GLU A 186 12.39 -37.93 -25.06
CA GLU A 186 12.29 -39.23 -25.69
C GLU A 186 11.19 -40.07 -25.07
#